data_150aa5fb4cc64dfdb888ff356ed5a2db
#
_entry.id   150aa5fb4cc64dfdb888ff356ed5a2db
#
_cell.length_a   1.000
_cell.length_b   1.000
_cell.length_c   1.000
_cell.angle_alpha   90.00
_cell.angle_beta   90.00
_cell.angle_gamma   90.00
#
_symmetry.space_group_name_H-M   'P 1'
#
loop_
_entity.id
_entity.type
_entity.pdbx_description
1 polymer ?
#
loop_
_entity_poly.entity_id
_entity_poly.type
_entity_poly.pdbx_seq_one_letter_code
_entity_poly.pdbx_strand_id
1 'polypeptide(L)'
;MGPGPSDVCDRVLEAMARPTIGHLDPIFIKMMDETKQLLQYAFQTQNELTFAVSAPGMAGMECCFANLVEPDDKVIIAKNGFFGERMKENVERFGGIPIVIDDEWGTKVDLNKIESALNEHKDAKIVASVHAETSTGALTDPESITKLAHDHGCLSIVDTVTGLVGVPLKVDEWGIDAIYSGTQKCLSASPGLSPISFSNAAKEKIKNRKSKVKSWFLDLNLIMSYWEGEGGRSYHHTAPINALYGLHEALVMLSEEGLENSWKRHKENHMQLREGLEKLNIEFLVKEED
;
A
#
# COMPACT_ATOMS: atom_id res chain seq x y z
N MET A 1 5.58 19.18 -13.62
CA MET A 1 5.10 17.81 -13.47
C MET A 1 5.29 17.37 -12.03
N GLY A 2 4.42 16.55 -11.48
CA GLY A 2 4.52 16.02 -10.13
C GLY A 2 4.21 14.52 -10.13
N PRO A 3 4.42 13.81 -9.00
CA PRO A 3 4.23 12.37 -8.90
C PRO A 3 2.75 11.94 -8.86
N GLY A 4 1.81 12.83 -9.14
CA GLY A 4 0.38 12.63 -9.12
C GLY A 4 -0.36 13.77 -8.41
N PRO A 5 -1.71 13.71 -8.34
CA PRO A 5 -2.55 12.64 -8.87
C PRO A 5 -2.43 12.48 -10.39
N SER A 6 -2.63 11.26 -10.90
CA SER A 6 -2.70 11.01 -12.35
C SER A 6 -4.04 11.48 -12.91
N ASP A 7 -4.07 11.74 -14.22
CA ASP A 7 -5.32 12.03 -14.90
C ASP A 7 -6.27 10.82 -14.83
N VAL A 8 -7.54 11.09 -14.63
CA VAL A 8 -8.60 10.07 -14.59
C VAL A 8 -9.28 10.03 -15.95
N CYS A 9 -9.33 8.86 -16.59
CA CYS A 9 -9.92 8.72 -17.92
C CYS A 9 -11.46 8.81 -17.87
N ASP A 10 -12.07 9.15 -19.02
CA ASP A 10 -13.52 9.35 -19.15
C ASP A 10 -14.32 8.13 -18.67
N ARG A 11 -13.88 6.91 -18.97
CA ARG A 11 -14.55 5.67 -18.56
C ARG A 11 -14.68 5.56 -17.02
N VAL A 12 -13.65 5.95 -16.28
CA VAL A 12 -13.68 5.99 -14.81
C VAL A 12 -14.56 7.13 -14.30
N LEU A 13 -14.48 8.31 -14.94
CA LEU A 13 -15.32 9.46 -14.58
C LEU A 13 -16.81 9.16 -14.82
N GLU A 14 -17.17 8.50 -15.91
CA GLU A 14 -18.53 8.04 -16.22
C GLU A 14 -19.02 7.04 -15.18
N ALA A 15 -18.18 6.11 -14.74
CA ALA A 15 -18.52 5.21 -13.64
C ALA A 15 -18.83 5.96 -12.35
N MET A 16 -18.05 6.96 -12.00
CA MET A 16 -18.26 7.81 -10.82
C MET A 16 -19.52 8.66 -10.91
N ALA A 17 -19.98 8.98 -12.11
CA ALA A 17 -21.21 9.77 -12.34
C ALA A 17 -22.50 8.94 -12.24
N ARG A 18 -22.42 7.62 -12.04
CA ARG A 18 -23.61 6.75 -11.86
C ARG A 18 -24.41 7.15 -10.62
N PRO A 19 -25.73 6.88 -10.59
CA PRO A 19 -26.55 7.14 -9.40
C PRO A 19 -26.00 6.45 -8.16
N THR A 20 -25.97 7.18 -7.05
CA THR A 20 -25.56 6.63 -5.75
C THR A 20 -26.66 5.69 -5.24
N ILE A 21 -26.32 4.45 -4.94
CA ILE A 21 -27.20 3.44 -4.35
C ILE A 21 -26.87 3.21 -2.87
N GLY A 22 -27.67 2.42 -2.16
CA GLY A 22 -27.39 2.09 -0.75
C GLY A 22 -26.12 1.27 -0.59
N HIS A 23 -25.33 1.57 0.43
CA HIS A 23 -24.06 0.86 0.73
C HIS A 23 -24.27 -0.60 1.21
N LEU A 24 -25.51 -1.00 1.50
CA LEU A 24 -25.92 -2.38 1.78
C LEU A 24 -26.84 -2.96 0.68
N ASP A 25 -27.00 -2.24 -0.44
CA ASP A 25 -27.73 -2.77 -1.60
C ASP A 25 -27.00 -4.00 -2.14
N PRO A 26 -27.74 -5.10 -2.48
CA PRO A 26 -27.13 -6.31 -3.01
C PRO A 26 -26.25 -6.09 -4.26
N ILE A 27 -26.61 -5.12 -5.11
CA ILE A 27 -25.79 -4.76 -6.29
C ILE A 27 -24.47 -4.15 -5.86
N PHE A 28 -24.50 -3.27 -4.85
CA PHE A 28 -23.27 -2.67 -4.32
C PHE A 28 -22.39 -3.68 -3.59
N ILE A 29 -23.00 -4.58 -2.80
CA ILE A 29 -22.29 -5.67 -2.12
C ILE A 29 -21.56 -6.55 -3.14
N LYS A 30 -22.23 -6.94 -4.22
CA LYS A 30 -21.61 -7.71 -5.30
C LYS A 30 -20.41 -6.97 -5.91
N MET A 31 -20.55 -5.67 -6.17
CA MET A 31 -19.44 -4.84 -6.68
C MET A 31 -18.28 -4.75 -5.68
N MET A 32 -18.55 -4.70 -4.37
CA MET A 32 -17.49 -4.75 -3.35
C MET A 32 -16.72 -6.09 -3.41
N ASP A 33 -17.42 -7.22 -3.62
CA ASP A 33 -16.79 -8.54 -3.76
C ASP A 33 -15.92 -8.61 -5.02
N GLU A 34 -16.43 -8.10 -6.14
CA GLU A 34 -15.67 -7.98 -7.40
C GLU A 34 -14.46 -7.06 -7.23
N THR A 35 -14.62 -5.92 -6.53
CA THR A 35 -13.50 -4.99 -6.23
C THR A 35 -12.43 -5.68 -5.38
N LYS A 36 -12.82 -6.48 -4.39
CA LYS A 36 -11.88 -7.27 -3.58
C LYS A 36 -11.06 -8.23 -4.46
N GLN A 37 -11.71 -8.99 -5.34
CA GLN A 37 -11.04 -9.91 -6.25
C GLN A 37 -10.07 -9.19 -7.21
N LEU A 38 -10.48 -8.05 -7.74
CA LEU A 38 -9.65 -7.23 -8.61
C LEU A 38 -8.46 -6.60 -7.86
N LEU A 39 -8.61 -6.23 -6.59
CA LEU A 39 -7.52 -5.79 -5.74
C LEU A 39 -6.55 -6.94 -5.42
N GLN A 40 -7.06 -8.15 -5.15
CA GLN A 40 -6.24 -9.34 -5.00
C GLN A 40 -5.41 -9.61 -6.26
N TYR A 41 -6.01 -9.46 -7.45
CA TYR A 41 -5.29 -9.53 -8.71
C TYR A 41 -4.20 -8.46 -8.82
N ALA A 42 -4.53 -7.20 -8.51
CA ALA A 42 -3.57 -6.08 -8.59
C ALA A 42 -2.37 -6.24 -7.63
N PHE A 43 -2.60 -6.77 -6.43
CA PHE A 43 -1.56 -7.07 -5.44
C PHE A 43 -0.86 -8.42 -5.68
N GLN A 44 -1.36 -9.27 -6.57
CA GLN A 44 -0.90 -10.65 -6.74
C GLN A 44 -0.96 -11.41 -5.42
N THR A 45 -2.16 -11.48 -4.82
CA THR A 45 -2.38 -12.13 -3.52
C THR A 45 -3.70 -12.87 -3.45
N GLN A 46 -3.76 -13.89 -2.57
CA GLN A 46 -4.99 -14.57 -2.15
C GLN A 46 -5.43 -14.14 -0.74
N ASN A 47 -4.80 -13.12 -0.17
CA ASN A 47 -5.14 -12.63 1.15
C ASN A 47 -6.61 -12.23 1.23
N GLU A 48 -7.36 -12.85 2.13
CA GLU A 48 -8.78 -12.54 2.33
C GLU A 48 -8.99 -11.10 2.84
N LEU A 49 -8.08 -10.61 3.69
CA LEU A 49 -8.13 -9.24 4.18
C LEU A 49 -7.51 -8.28 3.15
N THR A 50 -8.20 -8.14 2.02
CA THR A 50 -7.84 -7.24 0.92
C THR A 50 -9.05 -6.39 0.55
N PHE A 51 -8.93 -5.07 0.70
CA PHE A 51 -10.01 -4.12 0.39
C PHE A 51 -9.47 -2.69 0.26
N ALA A 52 -10.36 -1.72 0.02
CA ALA A 52 -10.00 -0.30 0.00
C ALA A 52 -10.53 0.42 1.24
N VAL A 53 -9.65 1.02 2.03
CA VAL A 53 -10.02 1.96 3.11
C VAL A 53 -10.69 3.18 2.50
N SER A 54 -11.80 3.63 3.08
CA SER A 54 -12.59 4.81 2.64
C SER A 54 -11.90 6.13 3.00
N ALA A 55 -10.63 6.27 2.62
CA ALA A 55 -9.78 7.43 2.89
C ALA A 55 -8.52 7.36 1.99
N PRO A 56 -7.77 8.46 1.78
CA PRO A 56 -6.60 8.48 0.90
C PRO A 56 -5.44 7.61 1.40
N GLY A 57 -4.43 7.39 0.55
CA GLY A 57 -3.30 6.48 0.81
C GLY A 57 -2.60 6.65 2.17
N MET A 58 -2.53 7.88 2.70
CA MET A 58 -2.01 8.11 4.06
C MET A 58 -2.82 7.40 5.14
N ALA A 59 -4.13 7.22 4.94
CA ALA A 59 -4.95 6.45 5.89
C ALA A 59 -4.70 4.94 5.76
N GLY A 60 -4.28 4.45 4.60
CA GLY A 60 -3.80 3.06 4.45
C GLY A 60 -2.51 2.83 5.22
N MET A 61 -1.55 3.78 5.14
CA MET A 61 -0.36 3.78 5.99
C MET A 61 -0.77 3.71 7.47
N GLU A 62 -1.56 4.69 7.92
CA GLU A 62 -2.03 4.77 9.30
C GLU A 62 -2.78 3.50 9.73
N CYS A 63 -3.60 2.90 8.85
CA CYS A 63 -4.30 1.65 9.11
C CYS A 63 -3.34 0.48 9.38
N CYS A 64 -2.26 0.34 8.60
CA CYS A 64 -1.26 -0.70 8.82
C CYS A 64 -0.59 -0.53 10.18
N PHE A 65 -0.10 0.67 10.50
CA PHE A 65 0.58 0.91 11.77
C PHE A 65 -0.37 0.86 12.96
N ALA A 66 -1.58 1.42 12.87
CA ALA A 66 -2.58 1.38 13.95
C ALA A 66 -2.94 -0.05 14.38
N ASN A 67 -3.00 -0.97 13.43
CA ASN A 67 -3.41 -2.34 13.68
C ASN A 67 -2.24 -3.28 14.05
N LEU A 68 -1.02 -3.02 13.58
CA LEU A 68 0.13 -3.90 13.80
C LEU A 68 1.06 -3.44 14.91
N VAL A 69 1.13 -2.14 15.21
CA VAL A 69 2.00 -1.61 16.27
C VAL A 69 1.27 -1.56 17.58
N GLU A 70 1.86 -2.12 18.62
CA GLU A 70 1.44 -1.97 20.01
C GLU A 70 2.43 -1.10 20.79
N PRO A 71 2.03 -0.56 21.96
CA PRO A 71 2.95 0.19 22.80
C PRO A 71 4.24 -0.62 23.06
N ASP A 72 5.37 0.07 22.97
CA ASP A 72 6.74 -0.45 23.15
C ASP A 72 7.22 -1.44 22.06
N ASP A 73 6.39 -1.77 21.04
CA ASP A 73 6.86 -2.54 19.89
C ASP A 73 7.98 -1.77 19.16
N LYS A 74 9.13 -2.41 18.96
CA LYS A 74 10.19 -1.87 18.12
C LYS A 74 9.89 -2.12 16.64
N VAL A 75 9.97 -1.08 15.84
CA VAL A 75 9.73 -1.10 14.39
C VAL A 75 10.96 -0.56 13.68
N ILE A 76 11.60 -1.39 12.87
CA ILE A 76 12.70 -0.97 11.99
C ILE A 76 12.09 -0.32 10.75
N ILE A 77 12.55 0.89 10.43
CA ILE A 77 12.04 1.68 9.31
C ILE A 77 13.20 1.97 8.36
N ALA A 78 13.13 1.42 7.16
CA ALA A 78 14.02 1.73 6.06
C ALA A 78 13.60 3.06 5.43
N LYS A 79 14.35 4.12 5.68
CA LYS A 79 14.03 5.48 5.26
C LYS A 79 15.03 5.97 4.21
N ASN A 80 14.55 6.20 2.99
CA ASN A 80 15.30 6.83 1.90
C ASN A 80 14.53 8.00 1.26
N GLY A 81 13.55 8.55 1.99
CA GLY A 81 12.75 9.69 1.56
C GLY A 81 11.67 10.11 2.56
N PHE A 82 10.75 10.94 2.09
CA PHE A 82 9.72 11.58 2.92
C PHE A 82 8.72 10.59 3.52
N PHE A 83 8.35 9.52 2.77
CA PHE A 83 7.33 8.60 3.25
C PHE A 83 7.86 7.65 4.32
N GLY A 84 9.17 7.34 4.33
CA GLY A 84 9.82 6.70 5.48
C GLY A 84 9.74 7.54 6.76
N GLU A 85 9.87 8.87 6.68
CA GLU A 85 9.69 9.75 7.85
C GLU A 85 8.24 9.73 8.35
N ARG A 86 7.25 9.62 7.45
CA ARG A 86 5.84 9.46 7.84
C ARG A 86 5.56 8.13 8.54
N MET A 87 6.22 7.07 8.15
CA MET A 87 6.14 5.78 8.86
C MET A 87 6.64 5.91 10.30
N LYS A 88 7.79 6.59 10.51
CA LYS A 88 8.33 6.88 11.84
C LYS A 88 7.32 7.61 12.72
N GLU A 89 6.73 8.70 12.22
CA GLU A 89 5.70 9.45 12.97
C GLU A 89 4.50 8.56 13.35
N ASN A 90 4.07 7.64 12.47
CA ASN A 90 2.99 6.72 12.78
C ASN A 90 3.37 5.77 13.92
N VAL A 91 4.57 5.18 13.88
CA VAL A 91 5.06 4.29 14.96
C VAL A 91 5.04 5.03 16.31
N GLU A 92 5.59 6.24 16.38
CA GLU A 92 5.62 7.05 17.59
C GLU A 92 4.21 7.38 18.12
N ARG A 93 3.27 7.74 17.23
CA ARG A 93 1.89 8.06 17.59
C ARG A 93 1.13 6.87 18.15
N PHE A 94 1.39 5.68 17.67
CA PHE A 94 0.80 4.44 18.21
C PHE A 94 1.52 3.91 19.43
N GLY A 95 2.61 4.55 19.86
CA GLY A 95 3.36 4.24 21.08
C GLY A 95 4.45 3.20 20.88
N GLY A 96 4.78 2.87 19.64
CA GLY A 96 5.93 2.03 19.30
C GLY A 96 7.25 2.81 19.35
N ILE A 97 8.36 2.09 19.23
CA ILE A 97 9.73 2.62 19.24
C ILE A 97 10.29 2.49 17.82
N PRO A 98 10.43 3.58 17.06
CA PRO A 98 11.00 3.52 15.73
C PRO A 98 12.53 3.37 15.78
N ILE A 99 13.06 2.38 15.06
CA ILE A 99 14.49 2.20 14.78
C ILE A 99 14.69 2.61 13.32
N VAL A 100 15.16 3.82 13.09
CA VAL A 100 15.26 4.40 11.75
C VAL A 100 16.61 4.08 11.13
N ILE A 101 16.58 3.42 9.97
CA ILE A 101 17.72 3.23 9.09
C ILE A 101 17.65 4.31 8.02
N ASP A 102 18.52 5.28 8.11
CA ASP A 102 18.54 6.47 7.24
C ASP A 102 19.52 6.25 6.10
N ASP A 103 19.00 6.13 4.89
CA ASP A 103 19.77 6.10 3.66
C ASP A 103 19.71 7.45 2.93
N GLU A 104 20.67 7.71 2.07
CA GLU A 104 20.69 8.93 1.28
C GLU A 104 19.45 9.02 0.37
N TRP A 105 18.82 10.18 0.33
CA TRP A 105 17.66 10.41 -0.53
C TRP A 105 18.03 10.27 -1.99
N GLY A 106 17.25 9.48 -2.72
CA GLY A 106 17.51 9.16 -4.13
C GLY A 106 18.33 7.88 -4.34
N THR A 107 18.66 7.17 -3.26
CA THR A 107 19.26 5.83 -3.33
C THR A 107 18.28 4.77 -2.85
N LYS A 108 18.44 3.53 -3.30
CA LYS A 108 17.72 2.40 -2.72
C LYS A 108 18.21 2.11 -1.29
N VAL A 109 17.40 1.41 -0.54
CA VAL A 109 17.71 1.02 0.85
C VAL A 109 18.85 0.02 0.89
N ASP A 110 19.79 0.21 1.84
CA ASP A 110 20.92 -0.72 2.08
C ASP A 110 20.47 -1.88 2.99
N LEU A 111 20.37 -3.08 2.41
CA LEU A 111 19.98 -4.30 3.11
C LEU A 111 20.92 -4.67 4.26
N ASN A 112 22.23 -4.35 4.16
CA ASN A 112 23.19 -4.64 5.23
C ASN A 112 22.91 -3.81 6.49
N LYS A 113 22.43 -2.58 6.31
CA LYS A 113 22.03 -1.73 7.45
C LYS A 113 20.79 -2.29 8.13
N ILE A 114 19.81 -2.78 7.35
CA ILE A 114 18.61 -3.44 7.90
C ILE A 114 19.01 -4.70 8.68
N GLU A 115 19.84 -5.56 8.10
CA GLU A 115 20.31 -6.78 8.75
C GLU A 115 21.07 -6.47 10.05
N SER A 116 21.92 -5.45 10.03
CA SER A 116 22.65 -5.00 11.22
C SER A 116 21.69 -4.53 12.32
N ALA A 117 20.66 -3.76 11.98
CA ALA A 117 19.65 -3.31 12.93
C ALA A 117 18.81 -4.46 13.49
N LEU A 118 18.46 -5.46 12.67
CA LEU A 118 17.75 -6.67 13.10
C LEU A 118 18.60 -7.51 14.07
N ASN A 119 19.90 -7.60 13.84
CA ASN A 119 20.84 -8.28 14.73
C ASN A 119 20.99 -7.56 16.08
N GLU A 120 20.97 -6.23 16.10
CA GLU A 120 21.03 -5.41 17.31
C GLU A 120 19.73 -5.41 18.09
N HIS A 121 18.59 -5.35 17.38
CA HIS A 121 17.24 -5.25 17.96
C HIS A 121 16.45 -6.56 17.75
N LYS A 122 16.91 -7.66 18.36
CA LYS A 122 16.30 -9.01 18.25
C LYS A 122 14.84 -9.08 18.74
N ASP A 123 14.39 -8.08 19.46
CA ASP A 123 13.03 -7.92 19.96
C ASP A 123 12.14 -7.06 19.03
N ALA A 124 12.67 -6.62 17.88
CA ALA A 124 11.88 -5.94 16.85
C ALA A 124 10.69 -6.80 16.39
N LYS A 125 9.59 -6.15 16.02
CA LYS A 125 8.35 -6.82 15.62
C LYS A 125 8.02 -6.63 14.15
N ILE A 126 8.48 -5.54 13.57
CA ILE A 126 8.10 -5.11 12.23
C ILE A 126 9.32 -4.48 11.54
N VAL A 127 9.43 -4.73 10.22
CA VAL A 127 10.28 -3.95 9.31
C VAL A 127 9.36 -3.25 8.31
N ALA A 128 9.49 -1.94 8.17
CA ALA A 128 8.68 -1.13 7.27
C ALA A 128 9.56 -0.46 6.20
N SER A 129 9.10 -0.45 4.95
CA SER A 129 9.81 0.13 3.81
C SER A 129 8.87 0.73 2.78
N VAL A 130 9.40 1.61 1.94
CA VAL A 130 8.71 2.17 0.78
C VAL A 130 9.23 1.47 -0.48
N HIS A 131 8.32 0.88 -1.27
CA HIS A 131 8.65 0.20 -2.53
C HIS A 131 9.16 1.18 -3.59
N ALA A 132 8.38 2.22 -3.87
CA ALA A 132 8.77 3.31 -4.77
C ALA A 132 8.61 4.64 -4.01
N GLU A 133 9.73 5.27 -3.65
CA GLU A 133 9.70 6.49 -2.84
C GLU A 133 9.29 7.70 -3.69
N THR A 134 8.07 8.16 -3.49
CA THR A 134 7.46 9.24 -4.28
C THR A 134 8.27 10.55 -4.26
N SER A 135 8.93 10.85 -3.15
CA SER A 135 9.66 12.13 -2.98
C SER A 135 10.98 12.18 -3.74
N THR A 136 11.53 11.02 -4.11
CA THR A 136 12.83 10.92 -4.79
C THR A 136 12.77 10.19 -6.12
N GLY A 137 11.95 9.15 -6.22
CA GLY A 137 11.86 8.25 -7.37
C GLY A 137 12.67 6.96 -7.21
N ALA A 138 13.35 6.78 -6.05
CA ALA A 138 14.11 5.56 -5.79
C ALA A 138 13.22 4.32 -5.64
N LEU A 139 13.65 3.20 -6.22
CA LEU A 139 12.97 1.93 -6.17
C LEU A 139 13.71 0.97 -5.23
N THR A 140 13.05 0.56 -4.17
CA THR A 140 13.57 -0.40 -3.19
C THR A 140 13.02 -1.79 -3.47
N ASP A 141 13.81 -2.82 -3.18
CA ASP A 141 13.40 -4.22 -3.31
C ASP A 141 12.67 -4.71 -2.05
N PRO A 142 11.33 -4.81 -2.05
CA PRO A 142 10.57 -5.25 -0.89
C PRO A 142 10.67 -6.77 -0.66
N GLU A 143 11.02 -7.58 -1.66
CA GLU A 143 11.22 -9.02 -1.51
C GLU A 143 12.37 -9.32 -0.56
N SER A 144 13.54 -8.75 -0.83
CA SER A 144 14.73 -8.95 0.02
C SER A 144 14.53 -8.43 1.44
N ILE A 145 13.86 -7.27 1.60
CA ILE A 145 13.55 -6.70 2.92
C ILE A 145 12.59 -7.60 3.69
N THR A 146 11.53 -8.08 3.05
CA THR A 146 10.55 -8.98 3.68
C THR A 146 11.20 -10.28 4.12
N LYS A 147 12.06 -10.85 3.27
CA LYS A 147 12.82 -12.06 3.62
C LYS A 147 13.69 -11.84 4.86
N LEU A 148 14.47 -10.74 4.90
CA LEU A 148 15.26 -10.39 6.08
C LEU A 148 14.39 -10.22 7.33
N ALA A 149 13.24 -9.57 7.22
CA ALA A 149 12.29 -9.43 8.32
C ALA A 149 11.85 -10.80 8.86
N HIS A 150 11.45 -11.70 7.98
CA HIS A 150 10.99 -13.05 8.36
C HIS A 150 12.10 -13.91 8.97
N ASP A 151 13.33 -13.84 8.45
CA ASP A 151 14.49 -14.56 8.98
C ASP A 151 14.78 -14.15 10.45
N HIS A 152 14.32 -12.98 10.88
CA HIS A 152 14.42 -12.46 12.25
C HIS A 152 13.09 -12.47 13.04
N GLY A 153 12.04 -13.10 12.50
CA GLY A 153 10.73 -13.23 13.17
C GLY A 153 9.91 -11.95 13.21
N CYS A 154 10.21 -10.97 12.34
CA CYS A 154 9.46 -9.74 12.16
C CYS A 154 8.42 -9.86 11.04
N LEU A 155 7.33 -9.11 11.13
CA LEU A 155 6.43 -8.86 10.01
C LEU A 155 6.96 -7.73 9.12
N SER A 156 6.52 -7.70 7.86
CA SER A 156 6.81 -6.61 6.93
C SER A 156 5.62 -5.68 6.71
N ILE A 157 5.88 -4.37 6.61
CA ILE A 157 4.92 -3.36 6.11
C ILE A 157 5.53 -2.69 4.90
N VAL A 158 4.80 -2.68 3.77
CA VAL A 158 5.28 -2.10 2.51
C VAL A 158 4.35 -0.98 2.03
N ASP A 159 4.92 0.20 1.79
CA ASP A 159 4.26 1.27 1.03
C ASP A 159 4.43 1.02 -0.46
N THR A 160 3.34 0.81 -1.17
CA THR A 160 3.34 0.71 -2.63
C THR A 160 2.43 1.76 -3.28
N VAL A 161 2.28 2.92 -2.66
CA VAL A 161 1.38 3.98 -3.15
C VAL A 161 1.70 4.34 -4.60
N THR A 162 2.96 4.52 -4.95
CA THR A 162 3.41 4.81 -6.32
C THR A 162 3.87 3.58 -7.10
N GLY A 163 3.99 2.42 -6.44
CA GLY A 163 4.45 1.18 -7.08
C GLY A 163 3.33 0.30 -7.62
N LEU A 164 2.18 0.25 -6.93
CA LEU A 164 1.08 -0.65 -7.31
C LEU A 164 0.68 -0.47 -8.78
N VAL A 165 0.71 -1.55 -9.53
CA VAL A 165 0.45 -1.69 -10.96
C VAL A 165 1.38 -0.92 -11.91
N GLY A 166 2.27 -0.07 -11.37
CA GLY A 166 3.27 0.67 -12.16
C GLY A 166 4.59 -0.09 -12.32
N VAL A 167 4.96 -0.89 -11.33
CA VAL A 167 6.14 -1.75 -11.32
C VAL A 167 5.76 -3.15 -10.82
N PRO A 168 6.58 -4.19 -11.09
CA PRO A 168 6.31 -5.54 -10.59
C PRO A 168 6.10 -5.56 -9.08
N LEU A 169 5.02 -6.24 -8.67
CA LEU A 169 4.68 -6.46 -7.26
C LEU A 169 4.00 -7.82 -7.13
N LYS A 170 4.48 -8.66 -6.20
CA LYS A 170 3.99 -10.03 -6.00
C LYS A 170 3.87 -10.31 -4.50
N VAL A 171 2.79 -9.87 -3.89
CA VAL A 171 2.61 -9.89 -2.44
C VAL A 171 2.77 -11.28 -1.84
N ASP A 172 2.12 -12.30 -2.42
CA ASP A 172 2.21 -13.68 -1.90
C ASP A 172 3.58 -14.30 -2.14
N GLU A 173 4.15 -14.12 -3.35
CA GLU A 173 5.45 -14.69 -3.71
C GLU A 173 6.57 -14.11 -2.83
N TRP A 174 6.50 -12.82 -2.53
CA TRP A 174 7.47 -12.10 -1.69
C TRP A 174 7.17 -12.19 -0.20
N GLY A 175 6.01 -12.75 0.18
CA GLY A 175 5.61 -12.96 1.57
C GLY A 175 5.25 -11.68 2.33
N ILE A 176 4.87 -10.60 1.66
CA ILE A 176 4.57 -9.32 2.29
C ILE A 176 3.38 -9.46 3.25
N ASP A 177 3.56 -9.01 4.52
CA ASP A 177 2.54 -9.18 5.55
C ASP A 177 1.47 -8.10 5.57
N ALA A 178 1.86 -6.85 5.37
CA ALA A 178 0.92 -5.74 5.24
C ALA A 178 1.39 -4.78 4.15
N ILE A 179 0.46 -4.35 3.33
CA ILE A 179 0.74 -3.47 2.20
C ILE A 179 -0.40 -2.49 2.00
N TYR A 180 -0.07 -1.28 1.58
CA TYR A 180 -1.06 -0.26 1.25
C TYR A 180 -0.67 0.53 0.00
N SER A 181 -1.69 1.11 -0.63
CA SER A 181 -1.54 1.95 -1.81
C SER A 181 -2.53 3.12 -1.81
N GLY A 182 -2.54 3.89 -2.88
CA GLY A 182 -3.48 4.98 -3.13
C GLY A 182 -4.01 4.93 -4.56
N THR A 183 -5.28 5.25 -4.74
CA THR A 183 -5.97 5.09 -6.03
C THR A 183 -5.56 6.08 -7.10
N GLN A 184 -5.03 7.26 -6.70
CA GLN A 184 -4.71 8.39 -7.59
C GLN A 184 -3.33 8.29 -8.27
N LYS A 185 -2.62 7.20 -8.13
CA LYS A 185 -1.31 6.95 -8.75
C LYS A 185 -1.47 6.06 -10.00
N CYS A 186 -0.73 4.99 -10.14
CA CYS A 186 -0.76 4.17 -11.35
C CYS A 186 -2.11 3.47 -11.61
N LEU A 187 -2.97 3.32 -10.58
CA LEU A 187 -4.36 2.88 -10.78
C LEU A 187 -5.22 3.88 -11.56
N SER A 188 -4.81 5.13 -11.66
CA SER A 188 -5.50 6.19 -12.42
C SER A 188 -6.99 6.37 -12.07
N ALA A 189 -7.34 6.16 -10.79
CA ALA A 189 -8.65 6.48 -10.24
C ALA A 189 -8.57 7.79 -9.42
N SER A 190 -9.73 8.32 -9.00
CA SER A 190 -9.76 9.52 -8.16
C SER A 190 -9.09 9.28 -6.80
N PRO A 191 -8.47 10.31 -6.18
CA PRO A 191 -7.99 10.20 -4.80
C PRO A 191 -9.16 9.98 -3.83
N GLY A 192 -8.89 9.36 -2.69
CA GLY A 192 -9.88 9.19 -1.62
C GLY A 192 -10.12 7.76 -1.16
N LEU A 193 -9.44 6.80 -1.80
CA LEU A 193 -9.44 5.39 -1.38
C LEU A 193 -8.00 4.89 -1.23
N SER A 194 -7.80 3.97 -0.29
CA SER A 194 -6.51 3.31 -0.08
C SER A 194 -6.68 1.79 -0.15
N PRO A 195 -6.28 1.14 -1.25
CA PRO A 195 -6.13 -0.31 -1.30
C PRO A 195 -5.17 -0.81 -0.23
N ILE A 196 -5.54 -1.85 0.50
CA ILE A 196 -4.71 -2.52 1.50
C ILE A 196 -4.84 -4.04 1.38
N SER A 197 -3.81 -4.76 1.83
CA SER A 197 -3.84 -6.21 1.99
C SER A 197 -3.02 -6.65 3.20
N PHE A 198 -3.51 -7.69 3.91
CA PHE A 198 -2.85 -8.24 5.10
C PHE A 198 -2.76 -9.76 5.00
N SER A 199 -1.58 -10.31 5.30
CA SER A 199 -1.34 -11.74 5.39
C SER A 199 -2.07 -12.39 6.57
N ASN A 200 -2.13 -13.71 6.57
CA ASN A 200 -2.67 -14.45 7.72
C ASN A 200 -1.83 -14.20 8.99
N ALA A 201 -0.51 -14.06 8.88
CA ALA A 201 0.36 -13.74 10.01
C ALA A 201 0.03 -12.35 10.59
N ALA A 202 -0.20 -11.36 9.73
CA ALA A 202 -0.65 -10.04 10.15
C ALA A 202 -2.06 -10.09 10.79
N LYS A 203 -3.01 -10.84 10.22
CA LYS A 203 -4.34 -11.06 10.82
C LYS A 203 -4.24 -11.67 12.23
N GLU A 204 -3.38 -12.65 12.42
CA GLU A 204 -3.18 -13.27 13.74
C GLU A 204 -2.57 -12.28 14.75
N LYS A 205 -1.60 -11.45 14.35
CA LYS A 205 -1.10 -10.37 15.23
C LYS A 205 -2.22 -9.42 15.63
N ILE A 206 -3.07 -9.00 14.69
CA ILE A 206 -4.22 -8.11 14.94
C ILE A 206 -5.20 -8.73 15.95
N LYS A 207 -5.56 -10.00 15.79
CA LYS A 207 -6.47 -10.71 16.69
C LYS A 207 -5.89 -10.90 18.10
N ASN A 208 -4.59 -11.10 18.22
CA ASN A 208 -3.89 -11.37 19.47
C ASN A 208 -3.38 -10.09 20.17
N ARG A 209 -3.79 -8.91 19.73
CA ARG A 209 -3.42 -7.63 20.35
C ARG A 209 -3.81 -7.60 21.83
N LYS A 210 -2.92 -7.05 22.63
CA LYS A 210 -3.15 -6.84 24.08
C LYS A 210 -3.83 -5.48 24.34
N SER A 211 -3.68 -4.54 23.43
CA SER A 211 -4.24 -3.19 23.52
C SER A 211 -5.26 -2.94 22.39
N LYS A 212 -6.28 -2.11 22.67
CA LYS A 212 -7.21 -1.69 21.61
C LYS A 212 -6.49 -0.84 20.57
N VAL A 213 -6.89 -0.97 19.30
CA VAL A 213 -6.49 -0.06 18.24
C VAL A 213 -6.92 1.35 18.61
N LYS A 214 -5.99 2.32 18.55
CA LYS A 214 -6.25 3.71 18.99
C LYS A 214 -7.17 4.49 18.04
N SER A 215 -7.45 3.97 16.84
CA SER A 215 -8.39 4.54 15.88
C SER A 215 -9.61 3.63 15.77
N TRP A 216 -10.81 4.12 16.14
CA TRP A 216 -12.05 3.37 15.93
C TRP A 216 -12.31 3.14 14.43
N PHE A 217 -12.10 4.18 13.62
CA PHE A 217 -12.39 4.13 12.17
C PHE A 217 -11.47 3.18 11.41
N LEU A 218 -10.20 3.06 11.84
CA LEU A 218 -9.19 2.20 11.19
C LEU A 218 -9.02 0.85 11.89
N ASP A 219 -9.81 0.53 12.91
CA ASP A 219 -9.76 -0.78 13.57
C ASP A 219 -10.27 -1.88 12.63
N LEU A 220 -9.36 -2.72 12.16
CA LEU A 220 -9.66 -3.79 11.21
C LEU A 220 -10.61 -4.84 11.79
N ASN A 221 -10.63 -5.06 13.10
CA ASN A 221 -11.61 -5.95 13.72
C ASN A 221 -13.05 -5.45 13.54
N LEU A 222 -13.24 -4.12 13.45
CA LEU A 222 -14.54 -3.51 13.19
C LEU A 222 -14.85 -3.47 11.68
N ILE A 223 -13.86 -3.15 10.85
CA ILE A 223 -14.03 -3.02 9.39
C ILE A 223 -14.30 -4.38 8.74
N MET A 224 -13.64 -5.45 9.19
CA MET A 224 -13.81 -6.79 8.61
C MET A 224 -15.27 -7.24 8.60
N SER A 225 -16.04 -6.95 9.64
CA SER A 225 -17.46 -7.29 9.68
C SER A 225 -18.30 -6.61 8.59
N TYR A 226 -17.82 -5.49 8.05
CA TYR A 226 -18.45 -4.77 6.93
C TYR A 226 -18.03 -5.33 5.56
N TRP A 227 -16.80 -5.83 5.44
CA TRP A 227 -16.28 -6.37 4.18
C TRP A 227 -16.45 -7.89 4.02
N GLU A 228 -16.43 -8.66 5.11
CA GLU A 228 -16.36 -10.13 5.08
C GLU A 228 -17.53 -10.83 5.79
N GLY A 229 -18.54 -10.10 6.29
CA GLY A 229 -19.58 -10.63 7.18
C GLY A 229 -20.25 -11.91 6.69
N GLU A 230 -19.95 -13.06 7.28
CA GLU A 230 -20.70 -14.30 7.12
C GLU A 230 -22.10 -14.11 7.74
N GLY A 231 -23.13 -14.26 6.94
CA GLY A 231 -24.53 -14.10 7.37
C GLY A 231 -25.11 -12.69 7.28
N GLY A 232 -24.38 -11.75 6.72
CA GLY A 232 -24.79 -10.37 6.47
C GLY A 232 -23.75 -9.37 6.95
N ARG A 233 -23.45 -8.40 6.08
CA ARG A 233 -22.48 -7.33 6.39
C ARG A 233 -23.04 -6.39 7.46
N SER A 234 -22.27 -6.14 8.52
CA SER A 234 -22.65 -5.17 9.54
C SER A 234 -22.25 -3.76 9.11
N TYR A 235 -23.01 -2.76 9.56
CA TYR A 235 -22.70 -1.35 9.30
C TYR A 235 -21.46 -0.91 10.10
N HIS A 236 -20.44 -0.43 9.42
CA HIS A 236 -19.31 0.26 10.02
C HIS A 236 -19.37 1.77 9.70
N HIS A 237 -19.46 2.11 8.43
CA HIS A 237 -19.60 3.48 7.92
C HIS A 237 -20.30 3.45 6.56
N THR A 238 -20.80 4.60 6.12
CA THR A 238 -21.31 4.72 4.76
C THR A 238 -20.13 4.81 3.80
N ALA A 239 -19.96 3.77 2.98
CA ALA A 239 -18.89 3.73 1.99
C ALA A 239 -19.05 4.85 0.96
N PRO A 240 -17.96 5.38 0.40
CA PRO A 240 -17.98 6.40 -0.65
C PRO A 240 -18.31 5.75 -2.00
N ILE A 241 -19.61 5.48 -2.23
CA ILE A 241 -20.15 4.67 -3.34
C ILE A 241 -19.55 5.07 -4.70
N ASN A 242 -19.63 6.36 -5.05
CA ASN A 242 -19.18 6.84 -6.35
C ASN A 242 -17.65 6.75 -6.53
N ALA A 243 -16.88 6.93 -5.47
CA ALA A 243 -15.42 6.69 -5.51
C ALA A 243 -15.10 5.20 -5.70
N LEU A 244 -15.88 4.30 -5.09
CA LEU A 244 -15.74 2.86 -5.28
C LEU A 244 -16.16 2.42 -6.69
N TYR A 245 -17.17 3.05 -7.32
CA TYR A 245 -17.46 2.83 -8.73
C TYR A 245 -16.24 3.17 -9.62
N GLY A 246 -15.57 4.30 -9.34
CA GLY A 246 -14.37 4.69 -10.07
C GLY A 246 -13.22 3.72 -9.86
N LEU A 247 -12.98 3.29 -8.63
CA LEU A 247 -11.95 2.28 -8.33
C LEU A 247 -12.24 0.94 -9.02
N HIS A 248 -13.47 0.45 -8.92
CA HIS A 248 -13.88 -0.79 -9.59
C HIS A 248 -13.60 -0.72 -11.09
N GLU A 249 -14.03 0.36 -11.74
CA GLU A 249 -13.82 0.55 -13.18
C GLU A 249 -12.34 0.62 -13.56
N ALA A 250 -11.53 1.33 -12.79
CA ALA A 250 -10.08 1.39 -13.01
C ALA A 250 -9.41 0.00 -12.88
N LEU A 251 -9.86 -0.80 -11.94
CA LEU A 251 -9.37 -2.18 -11.75
C LEU A 251 -9.85 -3.12 -12.87
N VAL A 252 -11.08 -2.94 -13.39
CA VAL A 252 -11.57 -3.66 -14.57
C VAL A 252 -10.68 -3.33 -15.77
N MET A 253 -10.39 -2.05 -16.02
CA MET A 253 -9.48 -1.64 -17.09
C MET A 253 -8.09 -2.24 -16.94
N LEU A 254 -7.55 -2.30 -15.71
CA LEU A 254 -6.28 -2.98 -15.43
C LEU A 254 -6.35 -4.47 -15.79
N SER A 255 -7.45 -5.15 -15.46
CA SER A 255 -7.63 -6.56 -15.79
C SER A 255 -7.72 -6.81 -17.30
N GLU A 256 -8.30 -5.88 -18.05
CA GLU A 256 -8.36 -5.89 -19.51
C GLU A 256 -6.98 -5.65 -20.14
N GLU A 257 -6.18 -4.72 -19.60
CA GLU A 257 -4.80 -4.44 -20.04
C GLU A 257 -3.85 -5.58 -19.67
N GLY A 258 -3.98 -6.12 -18.47
CA GLY A 258 -3.07 -7.08 -17.84
C GLY A 258 -1.88 -6.42 -17.15
N LEU A 259 -1.46 -6.99 -16.00
CA LEU A 259 -0.41 -6.42 -15.14
C LEU A 259 0.93 -6.26 -15.87
N GLU A 260 1.35 -7.27 -16.60
CA GLU A 260 2.63 -7.23 -17.34
C GLU A 260 2.66 -6.10 -18.39
N ASN A 261 1.53 -5.88 -19.06
CA ASN A 261 1.39 -4.79 -20.03
C ASN A 261 1.39 -3.43 -19.34
N SER A 262 0.75 -3.33 -18.18
CA SER A 262 0.78 -2.11 -17.37
C SER A 262 2.21 -1.78 -16.92
N TRP A 263 2.95 -2.72 -16.36
CA TRP A 263 4.36 -2.54 -15.97
C TRP A 263 5.24 -2.14 -17.16
N LYS A 264 5.08 -2.82 -18.29
CA LYS A 264 5.80 -2.51 -19.52
C LYS A 264 5.52 -1.09 -20.00
N ARG A 265 4.26 -0.69 -20.06
CA ARG A 265 3.83 0.66 -20.48
C ARG A 265 4.42 1.74 -19.57
N HIS A 266 4.38 1.54 -18.25
CA HIS A 266 4.97 2.48 -17.29
C HIS A 266 6.49 2.60 -17.50
N LYS A 267 7.20 1.48 -17.67
CA LYS A 267 8.63 1.47 -17.92
C LYS A 267 8.99 2.17 -19.24
N GLU A 268 8.28 1.87 -20.32
CA GLU A 268 8.50 2.50 -21.62
C GLU A 268 8.29 4.03 -21.56
N ASN A 269 7.21 4.47 -20.92
CA ASN A 269 6.95 5.90 -20.74
C ASN A 269 8.01 6.59 -19.88
N HIS A 270 8.47 5.91 -18.80
CA HIS A 270 9.55 6.40 -17.95
C HIS A 270 10.85 6.57 -18.75
N MET A 271 11.23 5.57 -19.53
CA MET A 271 12.47 5.62 -20.34
C MET A 271 12.39 6.72 -21.40
N GLN A 272 11.25 6.91 -22.07
CA GLN A 272 11.06 8.00 -23.03
C GLN A 272 11.17 9.38 -22.37
N LEU A 273 10.57 9.55 -21.19
CA LEU A 273 10.68 10.80 -20.42
C LEU A 273 12.13 11.05 -20.02
N ARG A 274 12.84 10.03 -19.50
CA ARG A 274 14.23 10.11 -19.10
C ARG A 274 15.13 10.55 -20.27
N GLU A 275 15.05 9.86 -21.41
CA GLU A 275 15.79 10.21 -22.62
C GLU A 275 15.51 11.67 -23.09
N GLY A 276 14.26 12.11 -22.97
CA GLY A 276 13.87 13.48 -23.33
C GLY A 276 14.50 14.51 -22.41
N LEU A 277 14.54 14.26 -21.11
CA LEU A 277 15.13 15.15 -20.11
C LEU A 277 16.66 15.19 -20.18
N GLU A 278 17.31 14.06 -20.46
CA GLU A 278 18.77 13.97 -20.67
C GLU A 278 19.23 14.82 -21.88
N LYS A 279 18.44 14.82 -22.96
CA LYS A 279 18.69 15.69 -24.12
C LYS A 279 18.61 17.19 -23.80
N LEU A 280 17.92 17.53 -22.69
CA LEU A 280 17.85 18.90 -22.17
C LEU A 280 18.93 19.19 -21.11
N ASN A 281 19.89 18.27 -20.90
CA ASN A 281 20.93 18.33 -19.88
C ASN A 281 20.36 18.45 -18.44
N ILE A 282 19.23 17.78 -18.17
CA ILE A 282 18.67 17.67 -16.83
C ILE A 282 19.25 16.43 -16.18
N GLU A 283 19.92 16.62 -15.04
CA GLU A 283 20.46 15.53 -14.21
C GLU A 283 19.37 14.94 -13.32
N PHE A 284 19.44 13.62 -13.10
CA PHE A 284 18.54 12.91 -12.22
C PHE A 284 19.15 12.74 -10.83
N LEU A 285 18.33 12.90 -9.79
CA LEU A 285 18.72 12.60 -8.42
C LEU A 285 18.99 11.10 -8.26
N VAL A 286 18.12 10.27 -8.85
CA VAL A 286 18.17 8.80 -8.76
C VAL A 286 19.02 8.25 -9.90
N LYS A 287 19.99 7.43 -9.57
CA LYS A 287 20.81 6.72 -10.56
C LYS A 287 20.00 5.61 -11.23
N GLU A 288 20.48 5.11 -12.38
CA GLU A 288 19.79 4.08 -13.15
C GLU A 288 19.67 2.75 -12.38
N GLU A 289 20.59 2.48 -11.48
CA GLU A 289 20.65 1.29 -10.65
C GLU A 289 19.80 1.33 -9.36
N ASP A 290 19.24 2.49 -9.04
CA ASP A 290 18.45 2.79 -7.85
C ASP A 290 17.01 3.16 -8.23
#